data_5f8944303c5489a369824eec24f638b5
#
_entry.id   5f8944303c5489a369824eec24f638b5
#
_cell.length_a   1.000
_cell.length_b   1.000
_cell.length_c   1.000
_cell.angle_alpha   90.00
_cell.angle_beta   90.00
_cell.angle_gamma   90.00
#
_symmetry.space_group_name_H-M   'P 1'
#
loop_
_entity.id
_entity.type
_entity.pdbx_description
1 polymer ?
#
loop_
_entity_poly.entity_id
_entity_poly.type
_entity_poly.pdbx_seq_one_letter_code
_entity_poly.pdbx_strand_id
1 'polypeptide(L)'
;MPVGWGPMHRATADGGWIGTSQNPDYGGQGLPVLVNSAVLEIFCGANMAFGLCMALTEGVIETLEHVASDDLKQRFIPKLISGEWTGTMNLTEPQAGSDLSTIRTKAWRDGGHYRISGQKSFISFGDHDMSENILHLVLARIEGAPDGVKGISLFAVPKYLVGEDKSPGVCNE
;
A
#
# COMPACT_ATOMS: atom_id res chain seq x y z
N MET A 1 -4.00 8.36 15.65
CA MET A 1 -3.34 9.42 14.83
C MET A 1 -3.43 10.78 15.52
N PRO A 2 -2.55 11.77 15.22
CA PRO A 2 -2.69 13.14 15.75
C PRO A 2 -4.02 13.76 15.35
N VAL A 3 -4.53 14.65 16.20
CA VAL A 3 -5.79 15.40 15.94
C VAL A 3 -5.63 16.21 14.64
N GLY A 4 -6.61 16.13 13.75
CA GLY A 4 -6.62 16.86 12.47
C GLY A 4 -6.08 16.08 11.26
N TRP A 5 -5.42 14.95 11.45
CA TRP A 5 -4.87 14.17 10.32
C TRP A 5 -5.96 13.54 9.45
N GLY A 6 -7.03 13.03 10.02
CA GLY A 6 -8.16 12.50 9.25
C GLY A 6 -8.82 13.57 8.35
N PRO A 7 -9.20 14.74 8.88
CA PRO A 7 -9.67 15.86 8.05
C PRO A 7 -8.69 16.32 6.98
N MET A 8 -7.38 16.36 7.30
CA MET A 8 -6.34 16.73 6.33
C MET A 8 -6.25 15.70 5.19
N HIS A 9 -6.25 14.42 5.52
CA HIS A 9 -6.26 13.35 4.52
C HIS A 9 -7.48 13.43 3.61
N ARG A 10 -8.68 13.64 4.19
CA ARG A 10 -9.91 13.79 3.42
C ARG A 10 -9.86 15.00 2.49
N ALA A 11 -9.40 16.16 2.96
CA ALA A 11 -9.23 17.34 2.12
C ALA A 11 -8.22 17.13 0.97
N THR A 12 -7.18 16.35 1.21
CA THR A 12 -6.19 15.96 0.17
C THR A 12 -6.84 15.04 -0.87
N ALA A 13 -7.62 14.06 -0.42
CA ALA A 13 -8.35 13.13 -1.27
C ALA A 13 -9.41 13.86 -2.11
N ASP A 14 -10.27 14.68 -1.48
CA ASP A 14 -11.32 15.46 -2.13
C ASP A 14 -10.75 16.45 -3.17
N GLY A 15 -9.54 16.96 -2.92
CA GLY A 15 -8.82 17.81 -3.87
C GLY A 15 -8.16 17.04 -5.03
N GLY A 16 -8.21 15.71 -5.04
CA GLY A 16 -7.65 14.85 -6.08
C GLY A 16 -6.11 14.77 -6.05
N TRP A 17 -5.45 15.22 -4.99
CA TRP A 17 -4.00 15.34 -4.92
C TRP A 17 -3.28 13.99 -4.87
N ILE A 18 -3.95 12.92 -4.42
CA ILE A 18 -3.40 11.56 -4.39
C ILE A 18 -3.32 10.98 -5.81
N GLY A 19 -4.29 11.33 -6.67
CA GLY A 19 -4.39 10.83 -8.04
C GLY A 19 -3.69 11.68 -9.10
N THR A 20 -2.85 12.65 -8.73
CA THR A 20 -2.29 13.67 -9.63
C THR A 20 -1.62 13.07 -10.88
N SER A 21 -0.71 12.11 -10.75
CA SER A 21 -0.03 11.45 -11.88
C SER A 21 -0.59 10.08 -12.22
N GLN A 22 -1.60 9.62 -11.49
CA GLN A 22 -2.14 8.27 -11.63
C GLN A 22 -2.99 8.12 -12.89
N ASN A 23 -3.15 6.88 -13.34
CA ASN A 23 -3.82 6.52 -14.57
C ASN A 23 -5.31 6.93 -14.57
N PRO A 24 -5.77 7.68 -15.60
CA PRO A 24 -7.16 8.09 -15.75
C PRO A 24 -8.16 6.92 -15.82
N ASP A 25 -7.75 5.75 -16.31
CA ASP A 25 -8.59 4.55 -16.39
C ASP A 25 -9.04 4.06 -15.00
N TYR A 26 -8.31 4.43 -13.95
CA TYR A 26 -8.62 4.13 -12.56
C TYR A 26 -9.09 5.36 -11.74
N GLY A 27 -9.31 6.50 -12.40
CA GLY A 27 -9.77 7.73 -11.76
C GLY A 27 -8.66 8.75 -11.44
N GLY A 28 -7.43 8.52 -11.89
CA GLY A 28 -6.32 9.47 -11.77
C GLY A 28 -6.45 10.65 -12.75
N GLN A 29 -5.62 11.67 -12.57
CA GLN A 29 -5.62 12.86 -13.43
C GLN A 29 -4.67 12.74 -14.63
N GLY A 30 -3.74 11.78 -14.62
CA GLY A 30 -2.79 11.54 -15.70
C GLY A 30 -1.82 12.69 -15.96
N LEU A 31 -1.58 13.55 -14.96
CA LEU A 31 -0.62 14.65 -15.12
C LEU A 31 0.82 14.11 -15.12
N PRO A 32 1.75 14.84 -15.75
CA PRO A 32 3.16 14.42 -15.75
C PRO A 32 3.72 14.21 -14.34
N VAL A 33 4.57 13.20 -14.17
CA VAL A 33 5.25 12.90 -12.89
C VAL A 33 5.98 14.13 -12.33
N LEU A 34 6.49 15.02 -13.18
CA LEU A 34 7.11 16.27 -12.74
C LEU A 34 6.14 17.15 -11.94
N VAL A 35 4.86 17.21 -12.35
CA VAL A 35 3.83 17.96 -11.60
C VAL A 35 3.58 17.31 -10.26
N ASN A 36 3.45 15.98 -10.24
CA ASN A 36 3.27 15.23 -8.99
C ASN A 36 4.47 15.42 -8.04
N SER A 37 5.70 15.45 -8.55
CA SER A 37 6.89 15.70 -7.74
C SER A 37 6.84 17.07 -7.07
N ALA A 38 6.39 18.11 -7.77
CA ALA A 38 6.21 19.44 -7.19
C ALA A 38 5.10 19.47 -6.12
N VAL A 39 3.99 18.76 -6.35
CA VAL A 39 2.91 18.59 -5.37
C VAL A 39 3.45 17.90 -4.11
N LEU A 40 4.15 16.78 -4.26
CA LEU A 40 4.71 16.04 -3.14
C LEU A 40 5.75 16.88 -2.38
N GLU A 41 6.58 17.67 -3.06
CA GLU A 41 7.53 18.60 -2.43
C GLU A 41 6.81 19.61 -1.53
N ILE A 42 5.69 20.19 -2.00
CA ILE A 42 4.88 21.13 -1.22
C ILE A 42 4.32 20.44 0.04
N PHE A 43 3.73 19.26 -0.10
CA PHE A 43 3.18 18.50 1.04
C PHE A 43 4.29 18.10 2.04
N CYS A 44 5.43 17.62 1.55
CA CYS A 44 6.57 17.25 2.40
C CYS A 44 7.19 18.48 3.07
N GLY A 45 7.23 19.62 2.40
CA GLY A 45 7.69 20.89 2.97
C GLY A 45 6.78 21.39 4.09
N ALA A 46 5.47 21.18 3.96
CA ALA A 46 4.50 21.55 4.99
C ALA A 46 4.47 20.53 6.14
N ASN A 47 4.48 19.24 5.85
CA ASN A 47 4.50 18.16 6.82
C ASN A 47 5.05 16.87 6.17
N MET A 48 6.33 16.60 6.38
CA MET A 48 7.02 15.43 5.83
C MET A 48 6.36 14.12 6.23
N ALA A 49 5.90 14.00 7.46
CA ALA A 49 5.28 12.75 7.92
C ALA A 49 3.95 12.47 7.17
N PHE A 50 3.18 13.50 6.87
CA PHE A 50 1.96 13.35 6.07
C PHE A 50 2.28 13.07 4.59
N GLY A 51 3.23 13.81 4.00
CA GLY A 51 3.68 13.59 2.63
C GLY A 51 4.18 12.17 2.39
N LEU A 52 4.78 11.54 3.40
CA LEU A 52 5.21 10.14 3.31
C LEU A 52 4.02 9.16 3.14
N CYS A 53 2.86 9.42 3.74
CA CYS A 53 1.67 8.61 3.52
C CYS A 53 1.21 8.64 2.06
N MET A 54 1.23 9.83 1.45
CA MET A 54 0.90 10.00 0.03
C MET A 54 1.88 9.23 -0.86
N ALA A 55 3.18 9.43 -0.65
CA ALA A 55 4.23 8.76 -1.43
C ALA A 55 4.16 7.23 -1.34
N LEU A 56 3.87 6.68 -0.16
CA LEU A 56 3.69 5.23 0.02
C LEU A 56 2.46 4.73 -0.73
N THR A 57 1.34 5.45 -0.68
CA THR A 57 0.12 5.09 -1.41
C THR A 57 0.35 5.12 -2.92
N GLU A 58 1.02 6.14 -3.45
CA GLU A 58 1.41 6.23 -4.86
C GLU A 58 2.30 5.04 -5.27
N GLY A 59 3.31 4.69 -4.48
CA GLY A 59 4.17 3.54 -4.74
C GLY A 59 3.41 2.20 -4.76
N VAL A 60 2.37 2.04 -3.93
CA VAL A 60 1.48 0.87 -3.98
C VAL A 60 0.66 0.86 -5.27
N ILE A 61 0.10 1.98 -5.69
CA ILE A 61 -0.66 2.10 -6.95
C ILE A 61 0.23 1.72 -8.14
N GLU A 62 1.40 2.32 -8.27
CA GLU A 62 2.35 2.03 -9.34
C GLU A 62 2.76 0.55 -9.37
N THR A 63 3.02 -0.03 -8.20
CA THR A 63 3.35 -1.46 -8.10
C THR A 63 2.20 -2.34 -8.60
N LEU A 64 0.97 -2.06 -8.19
CA LEU A 64 -0.20 -2.80 -8.66
C LEU A 64 -0.38 -2.67 -10.18
N GLU A 65 -0.25 -1.47 -10.73
CA GLU A 65 -0.35 -1.26 -12.18
C GLU A 65 0.64 -2.10 -12.97
N HIS A 66 1.87 -2.24 -12.46
CA HIS A 66 2.93 -2.96 -13.18
C HIS A 66 2.82 -4.49 -13.06
N VAL A 67 2.44 -5.02 -11.90
CA VAL A 67 2.61 -6.46 -11.64
C VAL A 67 1.34 -7.19 -11.18
N ALA A 68 0.27 -6.50 -10.84
CA ALA A 68 -0.94 -7.15 -10.36
C ALA A 68 -1.80 -7.68 -11.53
N SER A 69 -2.66 -8.67 -11.22
CA SER A 69 -3.71 -9.10 -12.14
C SER A 69 -4.76 -8.01 -12.33
N ASP A 70 -5.50 -8.05 -13.44
CA ASP A 70 -6.53 -7.05 -13.74
C ASP A 70 -7.63 -7.01 -12.66
N ASP A 71 -7.97 -8.15 -12.06
CA ASP A 71 -8.91 -8.22 -10.93
C ASP A 71 -8.40 -7.40 -9.73
N LEU A 72 -7.14 -7.57 -9.34
CA LEU A 72 -6.55 -6.82 -8.24
C LEU A 72 -6.44 -5.32 -8.56
N LYS A 73 -6.10 -4.97 -9.81
CA LYS A 73 -6.05 -3.56 -10.25
C LYS A 73 -7.42 -2.90 -10.11
N GLN A 74 -8.46 -3.51 -10.67
CA GLN A 74 -9.83 -3.00 -10.62
C GLN A 74 -10.41 -2.97 -9.20
N ARG A 75 -9.93 -3.83 -8.33
CA ARG A 75 -10.38 -3.91 -6.94
C ARG A 75 -9.76 -2.83 -6.06
N PHE A 76 -8.46 -2.59 -6.20
CA PHE A 76 -7.69 -1.77 -5.25
C PHE A 76 -7.33 -0.37 -5.76
N ILE A 77 -6.93 -0.23 -7.02
CA ILE A 77 -6.37 1.05 -7.52
C ILE A 77 -7.37 2.20 -7.42
N PRO A 78 -8.66 2.08 -7.81
CA PRO A 78 -9.61 3.18 -7.70
C PRO A 78 -9.77 3.68 -6.26
N LYS A 79 -9.78 2.78 -5.27
CA LYS A 79 -9.91 3.11 -3.85
C LYS A 79 -8.68 3.82 -3.28
N LEU A 80 -7.49 3.47 -3.77
CA LEU A 80 -6.24 4.13 -3.40
C LEU A 80 -6.15 5.52 -4.02
N ILE A 81 -6.52 5.67 -5.30
CA ILE A 81 -6.51 6.97 -6.01
C ILE A 81 -7.53 7.94 -5.40
N SER A 82 -8.73 7.47 -5.04
CA SER A 82 -9.74 8.30 -4.40
C SER A 82 -9.37 8.72 -2.96
N GLY A 83 -8.36 8.08 -2.36
CA GLY A 83 -7.98 8.29 -0.97
C GLY A 83 -8.93 7.65 0.05
N GLU A 84 -9.94 6.89 -0.38
CA GLU A 84 -10.75 6.09 0.54
C GLU A 84 -9.88 5.09 1.30
N TRP A 85 -8.87 4.54 0.63
CA TRP A 85 -7.87 3.65 1.21
C TRP A 85 -6.47 4.23 1.05
N THR A 86 -5.55 3.77 1.90
CA THR A 86 -4.13 4.10 1.80
C THR A 86 -3.32 2.84 1.51
N GLY A 87 -2.09 3.04 1.07
CA GLY A 87 -1.17 1.95 0.79
C GLY A 87 0.13 2.06 1.57
N THR A 88 0.75 0.92 1.89
CA THR A 88 2.05 0.87 2.53
C THR A 88 2.84 -0.37 2.12
N MET A 89 4.15 -0.32 2.34
CA MET A 89 5.08 -1.40 2.02
C MET A 89 5.65 -2.05 3.28
N ASN A 90 5.44 -3.36 3.43
CA ASN A 90 5.91 -4.14 4.57
C ASN A 90 7.13 -4.98 4.17
N LEU A 91 8.29 -4.38 4.27
CA LEU A 91 9.58 -4.93 3.85
C LEU A 91 10.35 -5.51 5.03
N THR A 92 10.72 -4.60 5.94
CA THR A 92 11.71 -4.78 7.00
C THR A 92 11.23 -5.73 8.08
N GLU A 93 12.15 -6.55 8.57
CA GLU A 93 11.99 -7.40 9.75
C GLU A 93 13.11 -7.10 10.75
N PRO A 94 13.00 -7.52 12.03
CA PRO A 94 14.04 -7.23 13.02
C PRO A 94 15.46 -7.66 12.59
N GLN A 95 15.58 -8.73 11.80
CA GLN A 95 16.86 -9.26 11.29
C GLN A 95 17.12 -8.93 9.82
N ALA A 96 16.15 -8.31 9.12
CA ALA A 96 16.21 -8.08 7.67
C ALA A 96 15.86 -6.63 7.35
N GLY A 97 16.86 -5.79 7.24
CA GLY A 97 16.72 -4.39 6.81
C GLY A 97 17.27 -4.20 5.39
N SER A 98 18.55 -3.91 5.27
CA SER A 98 19.23 -3.78 3.97
C SER A 98 19.40 -5.13 3.25
N ASP A 99 19.69 -6.19 4.00
CA ASP A 99 19.73 -7.55 3.48
C ASP A 99 18.38 -8.26 3.62
N LEU A 100 17.61 -8.25 2.54
CA LEU A 100 16.30 -8.91 2.48
C LEU A 100 16.40 -10.43 2.31
N SER A 101 17.58 -10.99 2.02
CA SER A 101 17.75 -12.44 1.88
C SER A 101 17.37 -13.20 3.16
N THR A 102 17.44 -12.53 4.31
CA THR A 102 17.16 -13.05 5.65
C THR A 102 15.71 -12.93 6.11
N ILE A 103 14.78 -12.50 5.23
CA ILE A 103 13.34 -12.43 5.54
C ILE A 103 12.83 -13.81 5.99
N ARG A 104 12.13 -13.80 7.12
CA ARG A 104 11.53 -14.99 7.77
C ARG A 104 10.02 -15.06 7.68
N THR A 105 9.33 -13.97 7.33
CA THR A 105 7.89 -13.98 7.06
C THR A 105 7.59 -15.04 6.00
N LYS A 106 6.67 -15.95 6.32
CA LYS A 106 6.30 -17.09 5.48
C LYS A 106 4.91 -16.92 4.89
N ALA A 107 4.71 -17.48 3.72
CA ALA A 107 3.43 -17.60 3.08
C ALA A 107 3.17 -19.04 2.65
N TRP A 108 1.94 -19.52 2.80
CA TRP A 108 1.52 -20.83 2.32
C TRP A 108 0.13 -20.74 1.70
N ARG A 109 -0.11 -21.59 0.72
CA ARG A 109 -1.37 -21.58 -0.01
C ARG A 109 -2.49 -22.18 0.83
N ASP A 110 -3.62 -21.49 0.85
CA ASP A 110 -4.87 -21.95 1.48
C ASP A 110 -6.03 -21.70 0.51
N GLY A 111 -6.37 -22.73 -0.26
CA GLY A 111 -7.38 -22.60 -1.32
C GLY A 111 -7.02 -21.58 -2.40
N GLY A 112 -7.85 -20.56 -2.58
CA GLY A 112 -7.70 -19.50 -3.57
C GLY A 112 -6.82 -18.31 -3.13
N HIS A 113 -6.31 -18.32 -1.90
CA HIS A 113 -5.51 -17.24 -1.32
C HIS A 113 -4.25 -17.78 -0.63
N TYR A 114 -3.47 -16.88 -0.05
CA TYR A 114 -2.31 -17.22 0.78
C TYR A 114 -2.55 -16.77 2.21
N ARG A 115 -2.11 -17.58 3.17
CA ARG A 115 -1.92 -17.14 4.55
C ARG A 115 -0.48 -16.71 4.74
N ILE A 116 -0.28 -15.65 5.53
CA ILE A 116 1.03 -15.09 5.81
C ILE A 116 1.22 -15.04 7.32
N SER A 117 2.40 -15.41 7.79
CA SER A 117 2.79 -15.31 9.20
C SER A 117 4.21 -14.79 9.32
N GLY A 118 4.40 -13.81 10.19
CA GLY A 118 5.70 -13.20 10.45
C GLY A 118 5.56 -11.88 11.19
N GLN A 119 6.68 -11.19 11.35
CA GLN A 119 6.72 -9.90 12.03
C GLN A 119 7.47 -8.90 11.16
N LYS A 120 6.81 -7.81 10.82
CA LYS A 120 7.41 -6.66 10.15
C LYS A 120 7.70 -5.55 11.15
N SER A 121 8.72 -4.73 10.89
CA SER A 121 9.18 -3.66 11.77
C SER A 121 9.35 -2.36 10.99
N PHE A 122 9.13 -1.23 11.68
CA PHE A 122 9.31 0.11 11.11
C PHE A 122 8.42 0.40 9.89
N ILE A 123 7.18 -0.11 9.91
CA ILE A 123 6.25 0.09 8.80
C ILE A 123 5.56 1.44 8.95
N SER A 124 5.95 2.39 8.11
CA SER A 124 5.33 3.71 8.04
C SER A 124 3.88 3.56 7.60
N PHE A 125 2.95 4.18 8.34
CA PHE A 125 1.52 4.10 8.07
C PHE A 125 0.98 2.66 7.96
N GLY A 126 1.60 1.73 8.69
CA GLY A 126 1.16 0.33 8.75
C GLY A 126 -0.15 0.13 9.51
N ASP A 127 -0.49 1.04 10.41
CA ASP A 127 -1.78 1.05 11.10
C ASP A 127 -2.20 2.47 11.46
N HIS A 128 -3.42 2.83 11.11
CA HIS A 128 -4.02 4.13 11.40
C HIS A 128 -5.54 4.12 11.13
N ASP A 129 -6.19 5.23 11.45
CA ASP A 129 -7.63 5.46 11.34
C ASP A 129 -7.99 6.63 10.38
N MET A 130 -7.06 7.05 9.50
CA MET A 130 -7.30 8.15 8.53
C MET A 130 -8.13 7.74 7.33
N SER A 131 -8.05 6.47 6.95
CA SER A 131 -8.73 5.88 5.79
C SER A 131 -9.54 4.66 6.22
N GLU A 132 -10.48 4.25 5.37
CA GLU A 132 -11.36 3.11 5.63
C GLU A 132 -10.61 1.77 5.64
N ASN A 133 -9.54 1.67 4.86
CA ASN A 133 -8.70 0.47 4.78
C ASN A 133 -7.25 0.84 4.46
N ILE A 134 -6.35 -0.10 4.69
CA ILE A 134 -4.93 0.02 4.34
C ILE A 134 -4.56 -1.20 3.50
N LEU A 135 -4.01 -0.99 2.31
CA LEU A 135 -3.46 -2.06 1.51
C LEU A 135 -1.96 -2.18 1.77
N HIS A 136 -1.55 -3.29 2.38
CA HIS A 136 -0.18 -3.62 2.63
C HIS A 136 0.41 -4.41 1.46
N LEU A 137 1.52 -3.97 0.91
CA LEU A 137 2.37 -4.79 0.06
C LEU A 137 3.38 -5.50 0.95
N VAL A 138 3.22 -6.81 1.12
CA VAL A 138 4.00 -7.60 2.08
C VAL A 138 4.99 -8.50 1.36
N LEU A 139 6.28 -8.39 1.69
CA LEU A 139 7.28 -9.36 1.27
C LEU A 139 7.27 -10.57 2.18
N ALA A 140 7.09 -11.75 1.61
CA ALA A 140 7.12 -13.03 2.32
C ALA A 140 7.70 -14.13 1.43
N ARG A 141 8.14 -15.21 2.06
CA ARG A 141 8.68 -16.39 1.38
C ARG A 141 7.61 -17.48 1.30
N ILE A 142 7.27 -17.89 0.10
CA ILE A 142 6.34 -19.02 -0.09
C ILE A 142 7.03 -20.29 0.42
N GLU A 143 6.27 -21.16 1.08
CA GLU A 143 6.76 -22.45 1.54
C GLU A 143 7.35 -23.26 0.37
N GLY A 144 8.57 -23.77 0.54
CA GLY A 144 9.31 -24.47 -0.52
C GLY A 144 10.04 -23.56 -1.52
N ALA A 145 9.93 -22.23 -1.42
CA ALA A 145 10.70 -21.33 -2.26
C ALA A 145 12.21 -21.37 -1.91
N PRO A 146 13.08 -21.09 -2.88
CA PRO A 146 14.53 -21.09 -2.65
C PRO A 146 14.96 -20.06 -1.60
N ASP A 147 16.09 -20.29 -0.98
CA ASP A 147 16.71 -19.31 -0.08
C ASP A 147 17.17 -18.05 -0.80
N GLY A 148 17.41 -16.99 -0.03
CA GLY A 148 17.88 -15.71 -0.54
C GLY A 148 16.76 -14.87 -1.19
N VAL A 149 17.14 -13.81 -1.89
CA VAL A 149 16.19 -12.83 -2.45
C VAL A 149 15.30 -13.40 -3.55
N LYS A 150 15.77 -14.43 -4.27
CA LYS A 150 15.01 -15.06 -5.35
C LYS A 150 13.77 -15.83 -4.89
N GLY A 151 13.69 -16.19 -3.61
CA GLY A 151 12.54 -16.88 -3.04
C GLY A 151 11.52 -15.95 -2.39
N ILE A 152 11.70 -14.64 -2.49
CA ILE A 152 10.79 -13.64 -1.93
C ILE A 152 9.69 -13.36 -2.95
N SER A 153 8.45 -13.31 -2.47
CA SER A 153 7.27 -12.92 -3.23
C SER A 153 6.58 -11.73 -2.59
N LEU A 154 5.83 -10.99 -3.40
CA LEU A 154 5.05 -9.82 -2.96
C LEU A 154 3.57 -10.20 -2.88
N PHE A 155 2.92 -9.80 -1.79
CA PHE A 155 1.51 -10.06 -1.52
C PHE A 155 0.76 -8.77 -1.26
N ALA A 156 -0.44 -8.64 -1.82
CA ALA A 156 -1.39 -7.60 -1.50
C ALA A 156 -2.27 -8.07 -0.34
N VAL A 157 -2.14 -7.41 0.82
CA VAL A 157 -2.81 -7.81 2.06
C VAL A 157 -3.59 -6.61 2.60
N PRO A 158 -4.92 -6.56 2.44
CA PRO A 158 -5.71 -5.49 3.01
C PRO A 158 -5.84 -5.66 4.53
N LYS A 159 -5.83 -4.56 5.30
CA LYS A 159 -6.08 -4.57 6.74
C LYS A 159 -7.46 -5.17 7.08
N TYR A 160 -8.47 -4.78 6.33
CA TYR A 160 -9.80 -5.38 6.38
C TYR A 160 -10.04 -6.16 5.10
N LEU A 161 -10.50 -7.42 5.23
CA LEU A 161 -10.83 -8.26 4.08
C LEU A 161 -11.87 -7.58 3.21
N VAL A 162 -11.71 -7.68 1.91
CA VAL A 162 -12.56 -7.00 0.93
C VAL A 162 -13.57 -8.00 0.39
N GLY A 163 -14.86 -7.73 0.62
CA GLY A 163 -15.96 -8.50 0.08
C GLY A 163 -16.09 -8.36 -1.45
N GLU A 164 -17.01 -9.12 -2.04
CA GLU A 164 -17.33 -9.02 -3.47
C GLU A 164 -17.85 -7.63 -3.87
N ASP A 165 -18.52 -6.95 -2.95
CA ASP A 165 -18.99 -5.56 -3.10
C ASP A 165 -17.89 -4.50 -2.96
N LYS A 166 -16.63 -4.94 -2.77
CA LYS A 166 -15.44 -4.11 -2.57
C LYS A 166 -15.47 -3.23 -1.30
N SER A 167 -16.37 -3.51 -0.37
CA SER A 167 -16.39 -2.87 0.95
C SER A 167 -15.41 -3.54 1.91
N PRO A 168 -14.84 -2.80 2.90
CA PRO A 168 -14.08 -3.39 3.98
C PRO A 168 -14.96 -4.30 4.85
N GLY A 169 -14.47 -5.50 5.13
CA GLY A 169 -15.14 -6.49 5.96
C GLY A 169 -14.45 -6.71 7.32
N VAL A 170 -14.18 -7.96 7.65
CA VAL A 170 -13.53 -8.36 8.91
C VAL A 170 -12.05 -8.02 8.88
N CYS A 171 -11.46 -7.63 10.03
CA CYS A 171 -10.02 -7.43 10.15
C CYS A 171 -9.25 -8.70 9.74
N ASN A 172 -8.20 -8.53 8.97
CA ASN A 172 -7.35 -9.61 8.50
C ASN A 172 -6.28 -9.87 9.57
N GLU A 173 -6.49 -10.88 10.43
CA GLU A 173 -5.60 -11.29 11.52
C GLU A 173 -4.52 -12.27 11.08
#